data_04adb14ac704b8c5570d1f1f82309e0d
#
_entry.id   04adb14ac704b8c5570d1f1f82309e0d
#
_cell.length_a   1.000
_cell.length_b   1.000
_cell.length_c   1.000
_cell.angle_alpha   90.00
_cell.angle_beta   90.00
_cell.angle_gamma   90.00
#
_symmetry.space_group_name_H-M   'P 1'
#
loop_
_entity.id
_entity.type
_entity.pdbx_description
1 polymer ?
#
loop_
_entity_poly.entity_id
_entity_poly.type
_entity_poly.pdbx_seq_one_letter_code
_entity_poly.pdbx_strand_id
1 'polypeptide(L)'
;MKNLKDVENYFFQRMADSLLLIHNKVAAWDEVADSQLSPEHTIVFFWRQNRPEQLQKSLDRKFNIVLCPRLPMYLDYAQDTLQVHGVDWRKFSYNSYQRVYSFSPQDIPVKYPKNCNILGIQANLWTERIETEDRLDYMLFPRMAALAENAWTKEKNKNINSFNIRLKKQ
;
A
#
# COMPACT_ATOMS: atom_id res chain seq x y z
N MET A 1 -16.57 -19.73 -19.41
CA MET A 1 -16.31 -18.34 -18.95
C MET A 1 -17.35 -17.44 -19.61
N LYS A 2 -18.10 -16.68 -18.81
CA LYS A 2 -19.22 -15.86 -19.32
C LYS A 2 -18.85 -14.38 -19.50
N ASN A 3 -17.77 -13.93 -18.85
CA ASN A 3 -17.32 -12.54 -18.88
C ASN A 3 -15.81 -12.43 -18.62
N LEU A 4 -15.24 -11.22 -18.75
CA LEU A 4 -13.82 -10.96 -18.54
C LEU A 4 -13.35 -11.27 -17.11
N LYS A 5 -14.23 -11.11 -16.11
CA LYS A 5 -13.88 -11.42 -14.71
C LYS A 5 -13.69 -12.93 -14.49
N ASP A 6 -14.46 -13.76 -15.20
CA ASP A 6 -14.27 -15.22 -15.16
C ASP A 6 -12.90 -15.62 -15.75
N VAL A 7 -12.48 -14.92 -16.82
CA VAL A 7 -11.17 -15.15 -17.45
C VAL A 7 -10.04 -14.74 -16.52
N GLU A 8 -10.14 -13.56 -15.89
CA GLU A 8 -9.18 -13.05 -14.92
C GLU A 8 -9.05 -14.02 -13.72
N ASN A 9 -10.16 -14.44 -13.15
CA ASN A 9 -10.17 -15.38 -12.02
C ASN A 9 -9.56 -16.74 -12.40
N TYR A 10 -9.85 -17.24 -13.61
CA TYR A 10 -9.23 -18.46 -14.12
C TYR A 10 -7.71 -18.31 -14.25
N PHE A 11 -7.24 -17.17 -14.78
CA PHE A 11 -5.82 -16.89 -14.88
C PHE A 11 -5.14 -16.85 -13.49
N PHE A 12 -5.73 -16.13 -12.54
CA PHE A 12 -5.21 -16.08 -11.17
C PHE A 12 -5.09 -17.47 -10.55
N GLN A 13 -6.14 -18.31 -10.72
CA GLN A 13 -6.11 -19.66 -10.17
C GLN A 13 -5.00 -20.49 -10.81
N ARG A 14 -4.86 -20.46 -12.14
CA ARG A 14 -3.82 -21.21 -12.85
C ARG A 14 -2.42 -20.80 -12.45
N MET A 15 -2.17 -19.49 -12.27
CA MET A 15 -0.87 -18.99 -11.80
C MET A 15 -0.60 -19.39 -10.35
N ALA A 16 -1.61 -19.29 -9.48
CA ALA A 16 -1.49 -19.70 -8.09
C ALA A 16 -1.17 -21.20 -7.96
N ASP A 17 -1.88 -22.06 -8.70
CA ASP A 17 -1.65 -23.50 -8.69
C ASP A 17 -0.20 -23.83 -9.12
N SER A 18 0.30 -23.14 -10.14
CA SER A 18 1.68 -23.32 -10.62
C SER A 18 2.73 -22.88 -9.59
N LEU A 19 2.48 -21.75 -8.89
CA LEU A 19 3.37 -21.27 -7.84
C LEU A 19 3.39 -22.19 -6.61
N LEU A 20 2.25 -22.74 -6.25
CA LEU A 20 2.15 -23.70 -5.14
C LEU A 20 2.91 -24.99 -5.41
N LEU A 21 2.93 -25.48 -6.66
CA LEU A 21 3.72 -26.66 -7.04
C LEU A 21 5.23 -26.49 -6.79
N ILE A 22 5.72 -25.27 -6.82
CA ILE A 22 7.12 -24.94 -6.53
C ILE A 22 7.30 -24.32 -5.13
N HIS A 23 6.35 -24.59 -4.21
CA HIS A 23 6.35 -24.15 -2.82
C HIS A 23 6.43 -22.63 -2.61
N ASN A 24 5.92 -21.82 -3.55
CA ASN A 24 5.83 -20.37 -3.43
C ASN A 24 4.43 -19.91 -3.07
N LYS A 25 4.35 -18.70 -2.48
CA LYS A 25 3.10 -18.00 -2.19
C LYS A 25 2.78 -17.01 -3.31
N VAL A 26 1.49 -16.66 -3.40
CA VAL A 26 1.03 -15.61 -4.30
C VAL A 26 1.08 -14.26 -3.58
N ALA A 27 1.61 -13.23 -4.24
CA ALA A 27 1.48 -11.84 -3.85
C ALA A 27 0.71 -11.12 -4.94
N ALA A 28 -0.44 -10.52 -4.62
CA ALA A 28 -1.31 -9.91 -5.61
C ALA A 28 -2.03 -8.68 -5.07
N TRP A 29 -2.42 -7.79 -5.98
CA TRP A 29 -3.22 -6.63 -5.66
C TRP A 29 -4.64 -7.03 -5.22
N ASP A 30 -5.36 -6.13 -4.58
CA ASP A 30 -6.69 -6.36 -3.97
C ASP A 30 -7.80 -6.77 -4.97
N GLU A 31 -7.53 -6.78 -6.28
CA GLU A 31 -8.39 -7.36 -7.31
C GLU A 31 -8.68 -8.84 -7.09
N VAL A 32 -7.75 -9.55 -6.44
CA VAL A 32 -7.92 -10.99 -6.13
C VAL A 32 -8.86 -11.25 -4.96
N ALA A 33 -9.34 -10.24 -4.26
CA ALA A 33 -10.26 -10.41 -3.14
C ALA A 33 -11.57 -11.14 -3.55
N ASP A 34 -11.95 -11.06 -4.82
CA ASP A 34 -13.11 -11.76 -5.39
C ASP A 34 -12.78 -13.13 -6.02
N SER A 35 -11.49 -13.51 -6.09
CA SER A 35 -11.05 -14.77 -6.69
C SER A 35 -11.25 -15.97 -5.76
N GLN A 36 -10.95 -17.19 -6.22
CA GLN A 36 -10.98 -18.41 -5.41
C GLN A 36 -9.62 -18.76 -4.78
N LEU A 37 -8.64 -17.83 -4.79
CA LEU A 37 -7.32 -18.05 -4.21
C LEU A 37 -7.40 -18.42 -2.73
N SER A 38 -6.49 -19.30 -2.30
CA SER A 38 -6.35 -19.71 -0.89
C SER A 38 -5.78 -18.56 -0.05
N PRO A 39 -6.47 -18.14 1.03
CA PRO A 39 -5.95 -17.10 1.92
C PRO A 39 -4.63 -17.47 2.60
N GLU A 40 -4.39 -18.75 2.87
CA GLU A 40 -3.17 -19.23 3.52
C GLU A 40 -1.93 -19.00 2.65
N HIS A 41 -2.09 -19.11 1.34
CA HIS A 41 -1.00 -19.02 0.37
C HIS A 41 -0.96 -17.69 -0.39
N THR A 42 -1.82 -16.74 -0.03
CA THR A 42 -1.94 -15.46 -0.74
C THR A 42 -1.73 -14.28 0.18
N ILE A 43 -0.92 -13.34 -0.27
CA ILE A 43 -0.75 -12.01 0.34
C ILE A 43 -1.47 -11.00 -0.56
N VAL A 44 -2.41 -10.26 0.00
CA VAL A 44 -3.16 -9.22 -0.71
C VAL A 44 -2.55 -7.86 -0.40
N PHE A 45 -2.19 -7.10 -1.43
CA PHE A 45 -1.76 -5.72 -1.35
C PHE A 45 -2.94 -4.80 -1.60
N PHE A 46 -3.46 -4.18 -0.54
CA PHE A 46 -4.62 -3.29 -0.64
C PHE A 46 -4.19 -1.88 -1.02
N TRP A 47 -4.58 -1.41 -2.23
CA TRP A 47 -4.23 -0.09 -2.75
C TRP A 47 -5.43 0.82 -3.03
N ARG A 48 -6.61 0.25 -3.29
CA ARG A 48 -7.81 0.98 -3.73
C ARG A 48 -8.61 1.55 -2.56
N GLN A 49 -8.09 2.62 -1.94
CA GLN A 49 -8.77 3.28 -0.82
C GLN A 49 -10.21 3.74 -1.12
N ASN A 50 -10.57 3.91 -2.39
CA ASN A 50 -11.93 4.21 -2.83
C ASN A 50 -12.79 2.95 -3.03
N ARG A 51 -12.27 1.79 -2.69
CA ARG A 51 -12.93 0.47 -2.72
C ARG A 51 -12.72 -0.27 -1.39
N PRO A 52 -13.14 0.32 -0.25
CA PRO A 52 -12.92 -0.29 1.07
C PRO A 52 -13.58 -1.67 1.18
N GLU A 53 -14.62 -1.95 0.38
CA GLU A 53 -15.25 -3.26 0.30
C GLU A 53 -14.29 -4.38 -0.13
N GLN A 54 -13.24 -4.09 -0.90
CA GLN A 54 -12.23 -5.09 -1.27
C GLN A 54 -11.33 -5.44 -0.10
N LEU A 55 -10.99 -4.44 0.73
CA LEU A 55 -10.30 -4.71 1.99
C LEU A 55 -11.19 -5.52 2.93
N GLN A 56 -12.46 -5.16 3.07
CA GLN A 56 -13.40 -5.89 3.93
C GLN A 56 -13.49 -7.37 3.50
N LYS A 57 -13.66 -7.65 2.20
CA LYS A 57 -13.67 -9.03 1.68
C LYS A 57 -12.37 -9.78 2.00
N SER A 58 -11.22 -9.11 1.85
CA SER A 58 -9.92 -9.72 2.15
C SER A 58 -9.80 -10.06 3.64
N LEU A 59 -10.28 -9.17 4.51
CA LEU A 59 -10.33 -9.38 5.96
C LEU A 59 -11.26 -10.53 6.34
N ASP A 60 -12.49 -10.56 5.80
CA ASP A 60 -13.50 -11.57 6.08
C ASP A 60 -13.03 -12.97 5.63
N ARG A 61 -12.30 -13.02 4.53
CA ARG A 61 -11.68 -14.25 4.00
C ARG A 61 -10.37 -14.62 4.68
N LYS A 62 -9.88 -13.81 5.63
CA LYS A 62 -8.64 -14.04 6.40
C LYS A 62 -7.37 -14.10 5.55
N PHE A 63 -7.30 -13.33 4.49
CA PHE A 63 -6.06 -13.15 3.76
C PHE A 63 -4.97 -12.51 4.63
N ASN A 64 -3.71 -12.80 4.30
CA ASN A 64 -2.59 -11.98 4.75
C ASN A 64 -2.62 -10.66 3.96
N ILE A 65 -2.56 -9.51 4.63
CA ILE A 65 -2.78 -8.22 3.98
C ILE A 65 -1.61 -7.28 4.26
N VAL A 66 -1.14 -6.62 3.20
CA VAL A 66 -0.26 -5.46 3.26
C VAL A 66 -1.07 -4.24 2.87
N LEU A 67 -1.09 -3.21 3.72
CA LEU A 67 -1.81 -1.97 3.41
C LEU A 67 -0.89 -1.02 2.64
N CYS A 68 -1.29 -0.67 1.44
CA CYS A 68 -0.60 0.30 0.59
C CYS A 68 -1.60 1.22 -0.14
N PRO A 69 -2.56 1.86 0.60
CA PRO A 69 -3.55 2.71 -0.03
C PRO A 69 -2.86 3.79 -0.85
N ARG A 70 -3.38 4.07 -2.04
CA ARG A 70 -2.77 5.04 -2.96
C ARG A 70 -2.39 6.35 -2.27
N LEU A 71 -3.24 6.89 -1.43
CA LEU A 71 -2.88 7.96 -0.51
C LEU A 71 -3.04 7.45 0.93
N PRO A 72 -1.99 7.55 1.74
CA PRO A 72 -0.74 8.28 1.51
C PRO A 72 0.47 7.41 1.07
N MET A 73 0.29 6.19 0.56
CA MET A 73 1.40 5.26 0.35
C MET A 73 2.04 5.33 -1.05
N TYR A 74 1.48 6.11 -2.00
CA TYR A 74 2.11 6.29 -3.31
C TYR A 74 3.00 7.54 -3.31
N LEU A 75 4.29 7.34 -3.52
CA LEU A 75 5.32 8.38 -3.43
C LEU A 75 5.63 9.06 -4.77
N ASP A 76 4.97 8.67 -5.84
CA ASP A 76 4.97 9.36 -7.13
C ASP A 76 4.09 10.63 -7.16
N TYR A 77 3.27 10.84 -6.14
CA TYR A 77 2.53 12.09 -5.94
C TYR A 77 3.43 13.23 -5.46
N ALA A 78 3.15 14.46 -5.90
CA ALA A 78 3.79 15.65 -5.37
C ALA A 78 3.58 15.78 -3.85
N GLN A 79 4.58 16.27 -3.13
CA GLN A 79 4.52 16.42 -1.67
C GLN A 79 3.72 17.66 -1.23
N ASP A 80 3.83 18.72 -2.00
CA ASP A 80 3.16 20.01 -1.76
C ASP A 80 3.02 20.82 -3.04
N THR A 81 2.50 22.05 -2.92
CA THR A 81 2.28 22.98 -4.05
C THR A 81 3.55 23.57 -4.63
N LEU A 82 4.68 23.54 -3.93
CA LEU A 82 5.95 24.08 -4.36
C LEU A 82 6.77 23.07 -5.15
N GLN A 83 6.39 21.79 -5.08
CA GLN A 83 7.08 20.73 -5.78
C GLN A 83 6.74 20.76 -7.27
N VAL A 84 7.72 21.14 -8.09
CA VAL A 84 7.59 21.24 -9.55
C VAL A 84 7.47 19.87 -10.22
N HIS A 85 7.97 18.82 -9.56
CA HIS A 85 8.02 17.45 -10.07
C HIS A 85 7.18 16.53 -9.19
N GLY A 86 6.38 15.72 -9.82
CA GLY A 86 5.49 14.76 -9.19
C GLY A 86 4.32 14.49 -10.12
N VAL A 87 3.73 13.33 -10.01
CA VAL A 87 2.54 13.03 -10.78
C VAL A 87 1.34 13.58 -10.02
N ASP A 88 0.64 14.49 -10.64
CA ASP A 88 -0.68 14.91 -10.20
C ASP A 88 -1.72 14.06 -10.93
N TRP A 89 -2.01 12.91 -10.38
CA TRP A 89 -3.07 12.02 -10.89
C TRP A 89 -4.47 12.60 -10.67
N ARG A 90 -4.58 13.58 -9.77
CA ARG A 90 -5.80 14.34 -9.52
C ARG A 90 -5.39 15.77 -9.16
N LYS A 91 -5.83 16.69 -9.94
CA LYS A 91 -5.68 18.13 -9.78
C LYS A 91 -5.89 18.54 -8.31
N PHE A 92 -4.87 18.61 -7.45
CA PHE A 92 -4.92 18.99 -6.02
C PHE A 92 -4.69 17.87 -4.97
N SER A 93 -4.14 16.73 -5.32
CA SER A 93 -3.80 15.71 -4.32
C SER A 93 -2.31 15.72 -4.03
N TYR A 94 -1.93 16.34 -2.93
CA TYR A 94 -0.56 16.29 -2.41
C TYR A 94 -0.40 15.17 -1.39
N ASN A 95 0.79 14.59 -1.34
CA ASN A 95 1.11 13.51 -0.42
C ASN A 95 2.32 13.87 0.42
N SER A 96 2.12 14.68 1.46
CA SER A 96 3.18 15.12 2.36
C SER A 96 3.70 13.99 3.26
N TYR A 97 4.92 14.15 3.78
CA TYR A 97 5.49 13.18 4.73
C TYR A 97 4.67 13.10 6.03
N GLN A 98 4.00 14.18 6.43
CA GLN A 98 3.12 14.18 7.60
C GLN A 98 1.94 13.22 7.40
N ARG A 99 1.36 13.18 6.20
CA ARG A 99 0.29 12.23 5.89
C ARG A 99 0.77 10.79 5.93
N VAL A 100 1.98 10.52 5.43
CA VAL A 100 2.60 9.19 5.51
C VAL A 100 2.87 8.81 6.97
N TYR A 101 3.40 9.74 7.76
CA TYR A 101 3.69 9.55 9.18
C TYR A 101 2.44 9.23 10.01
N SER A 102 1.33 9.93 9.75
CA SER A 102 0.10 9.84 10.55
C SER A 102 -0.84 8.72 10.09
N PHE A 103 -0.56 8.04 8.98
CA PHE A 103 -1.45 6.99 8.49
C PHE A 103 -1.66 5.89 9.52
N SER A 104 -2.92 5.52 9.70
CA SER A 104 -3.34 4.39 10.53
C SER A 104 -4.26 3.45 9.73
N PRO A 105 -4.22 2.13 9.97
CA PRO A 105 -5.22 1.23 9.40
C PRO A 105 -6.65 1.68 9.68
N GLN A 106 -6.91 2.30 10.83
CA GLN A 106 -8.22 2.81 11.22
C GLN A 106 -8.74 3.97 10.35
N ASP A 107 -7.88 4.59 9.54
CA ASP A 107 -8.29 5.60 8.56
C ASP A 107 -9.09 5.00 7.38
N ILE A 108 -9.03 3.67 7.23
CA ILE A 108 -9.80 2.95 6.20
C ILE A 108 -11.13 2.49 6.83
N PRO A 109 -12.30 2.88 6.27
CA PRO A 109 -13.61 2.64 6.88
C PRO A 109 -14.09 1.18 6.70
N VAL A 110 -13.44 0.25 7.37
CA VAL A 110 -13.79 -1.18 7.39
C VAL A 110 -13.87 -1.71 8.81
N LYS A 111 -14.50 -2.87 9.00
CA LYS A 111 -14.51 -3.57 10.28
C LYS A 111 -13.33 -4.52 10.37
N TYR A 112 -12.40 -4.27 11.28
CA TYR A 112 -11.26 -5.14 11.51
C TYR A 112 -11.63 -6.29 12.47
N PRO A 113 -11.65 -7.56 12.00
CA PRO A 113 -11.83 -8.71 12.88
C PRO A 113 -10.68 -8.80 13.89
N LYS A 114 -10.95 -9.32 15.10
CA LYS A 114 -9.92 -9.47 16.15
C LYS A 114 -8.68 -10.26 15.69
N ASN A 115 -8.87 -11.21 14.78
CA ASN A 115 -7.84 -12.12 14.27
C ASN A 115 -7.52 -11.82 12.80
N CYS A 116 -7.61 -10.56 12.35
CA CYS A 116 -7.18 -10.20 11.01
C CYS A 116 -5.65 -10.19 10.92
N ASN A 117 -5.14 -10.55 9.77
CA ASN A 117 -3.71 -10.68 9.53
C ASN A 117 -3.18 -9.52 8.67
N ILE A 118 -3.01 -8.34 9.31
CA ILE A 118 -2.32 -7.20 8.68
C ILE A 118 -0.82 -7.40 8.91
N LEU A 119 -0.07 -7.67 7.85
CA LEU A 119 1.38 -7.90 7.90
C LEU A 119 2.16 -6.59 8.09
N GLY A 120 1.61 -5.49 7.60
CA GLY A 120 2.25 -4.18 7.68
C GLY A 120 1.75 -3.19 6.64
N ILE A 121 2.54 -2.14 6.44
CA ILE A 121 2.30 -1.08 5.45
C ILE A 121 3.42 -1.06 4.42
N GLN A 122 3.10 -0.63 3.19
CA GLN A 122 4.07 -0.51 2.10
C GLN A 122 3.86 0.81 1.37
N ALA A 123 4.94 1.50 1.02
CA ALA A 123 4.89 2.57 0.04
C ALA A 123 5.24 2.05 -1.36
N ASN A 124 4.67 2.69 -2.38
CA ASN A 124 4.93 2.41 -3.78
C ASN A 124 5.42 3.68 -4.46
N LEU A 125 6.44 3.55 -5.29
CA LEU A 125 6.91 4.61 -6.15
C LEU A 125 6.90 4.11 -7.59
N TRP A 126 5.98 4.66 -8.39
CA TRP A 126 5.88 4.36 -9.81
C TRP A 126 6.85 5.21 -10.60
N THR A 127 7.63 4.60 -11.47
CA THR A 127 8.84 5.20 -12.03
C THR A 127 8.68 5.73 -13.45
N GLU A 128 7.46 5.82 -13.99
CA GLU A 128 7.20 6.25 -15.37
C GLU A 128 7.77 7.66 -15.69
N ARG A 129 8.02 8.46 -14.64
CA ARG A 129 8.58 9.81 -14.76
C ARG A 129 9.81 10.04 -13.90
N ILE A 130 10.51 8.97 -13.55
CA ILE A 130 11.75 9.01 -12.76
C ILE A 130 12.88 8.56 -13.65
N GLU A 131 13.66 9.53 -14.14
CA GLU A 131 14.70 9.31 -15.14
C GLU A 131 16.11 9.31 -14.53
N THR A 132 16.27 9.81 -13.30
CA THR A 132 17.56 9.95 -12.60
C THR A 132 17.48 9.53 -11.15
N GLU A 133 18.62 9.17 -10.57
CA GLU A 133 18.75 8.83 -9.14
C GLU A 133 18.40 10.04 -8.26
N ASP A 134 18.87 11.24 -8.60
CA ASP A 134 18.54 12.47 -7.86
C ASP A 134 17.02 12.69 -7.79
N ARG A 135 16.33 12.40 -8.89
CA ARG A 135 14.87 12.50 -8.91
C ARG A 135 14.20 11.40 -8.07
N LEU A 136 14.77 10.20 -8.06
CA LEU A 136 14.32 9.11 -7.21
C LEU A 136 14.40 9.53 -5.72
N ASP A 137 15.55 10.00 -5.28
CA ASP A 137 15.77 10.46 -3.91
C ASP A 137 14.85 11.62 -3.55
N TYR A 138 14.69 12.59 -4.44
CA TYR A 138 13.78 13.71 -4.25
C TYR A 138 12.32 13.28 -4.06
N MET A 139 11.89 12.21 -4.76
CA MET A 139 10.53 11.68 -4.61
C MET A 139 10.39 10.79 -3.38
N LEU A 140 11.43 10.10 -2.95
CA LEU A 140 11.40 9.22 -1.79
C LEU A 140 11.45 10.00 -0.48
N PHE A 141 12.37 10.94 -0.35
CA PHE A 141 12.63 11.63 0.91
C PHE A 141 11.88 12.97 1.01
N PRO A 142 11.41 13.33 2.23
CA PRO A 142 11.56 12.61 3.51
C PRO A 142 10.48 11.54 3.78
N ARG A 143 9.61 11.21 2.83
CA ARG A 143 8.46 10.32 3.03
C ARG A 143 8.85 8.88 3.39
N MET A 144 9.96 8.36 2.86
CA MET A 144 10.48 7.05 3.27
C MET A 144 10.87 6.99 4.74
N ALA A 145 11.49 8.07 5.27
CA ALA A 145 11.78 8.16 6.70
C ALA A 145 10.48 8.17 7.53
N ALA A 146 9.47 8.89 7.07
CA ALA A 146 8.16 8.93 7.70
C ALA A 146 7.45 7.57 7.69
N LEU A 147 7.53 6.85 6.56
CA LEU A 147 7.01 5.48 6.44
C LEU A 147 7.71 4.54 7.41
N ALA A 148 9.04 4.58 7.46
CA ALA A 148 9.82 3.73 8.35
C ALA A 148 9.45 3.96 9.82
N GLU A 149 9.36 5.22 10.24
CA GLU A 149 8.92 5.54 11.61
C GLU A 149 7.48 5.07 11.86
N ASN A 150 6.57 5.27 10.90
CA ASN A 150 5.18 4.81 11.02
C ASN A 150 5.10 3.29 11.16
N ALA A 151 5.85 2.54 10.35
CA ALA A 151 5.80 1.07 10.34
C ALA A 151 6.41 0.43 11.60
N TRP A 152 7.47 1.01 12.16
CA TRP A 152 8.26 0.39 13.22
C TRP A 152 8.01 0.98 14.62
N THR A 153 7.36 2.15 14.72
CA THR A 153 7.11 2.80 16.01
C THR A 153 5.69 2.51 16.49
N LYS A 154 5.58 2.00 17.71
CA LYS A 154 4.26 1.81 18.33
C LYS A 154 3.52 3.14 18.42
N GLU A 155 2.22 3.16 18.16
CA GLU A 155 1.39 4.37 18.11
C GLU A 155 1.59 5.29 19.32
N LYS A 156 1.59 4.73 20.53
CA LYS A 156 1.80 5.49 21.79
C LYS A 156 3.16 6.18 21.91
N ASN A 157 4.13 5.80 21.08
CA ASN A 157 5.50 6.34 21.09
C ASN A 157 5.73 7.30 19.92
N LYS A 158 4.79 7.42 18.98
CA LYS A 158 4.89 8.36 17.86
C LYS A 158 4.83 9.80 18.36
N ASN A 159 5.76 10.62 17.89
CA ASN A 159 5.81 12.05 18.18
C ASN A 159 6.36 12.80 16.98
N ILE A 160 5.50 13.48 16.25
CA ILE A 160 5.87 14.18 15.01
C ILE A 160 6.88 15.31 15.25
N ASN A 161 6.85 15.99 16.40
CA ASN A 161 7.82 17.03 16.71
C ASN A 161 9.23 16.45 16.92
N SER A 162 9.33 15.34 17.66
CA SER A 162 10.58 14.61 17.82
C SER A 162 11.09 14.08 16.47
N PHE A 163 10.20 13.54 15.64
CA PHE A 163 10.54 13.10 14.29
C PHE A 163 11.11 14.26 13.46
N ASN A 164 10.45 15.41 13.44
CA ASN A 164 10.89 16.58 12.69
C ASN A 164 12.27 17.09 13.15
N ILE A 165 12.57 17.04 14.46
CA ILE A 165 13.89 17.43 14.98
C ILE A 165 14.98 16.46 14.47
N ARG A 166 14.71 15.17 14.47
CA ARG A 166 15.66 14.15 13.99
C ARG A 166 15.86 14.25 12.47
N LEU A 167 14.79 14.47 11.72
CA LEU A 167 14.83 14.62 10.27
C LEU A 167 15.70 15.80 9.82
N LYS A 168 15.71 16.91 10.58
CA LYS A 168 16.55 18.10 10.27
C LYS A 168 18.05 17.90 10.56
N LYS A 169 18.42 16.83 11.25
CA LYS A 169 19.82 16.55 11.60
C LYS A 169 20.50 15.61 10.60
N GLN A 170 19.75 15.06 9.68
CA GLN A 170 20.23 14.23 8.58
C GLN A 170 20.46 15.06 7.32
#